data_f095b9d0071d7d1db55bab0ff6156fb8
#
_entry.id   f095b9d0071d7d1db55bab0ff6156fb8
#
_cell.length_a   1.000
_cell.length_b   1.000
_cell.length_c   1.000
_cell.angle_alpha   90.00
_cell.angle_beta   90.00
_cell.angle_gamma   90.00
#
_symmetry.space_group_name_H-M   'P 1'
#
loop_
_entity.id
_entity.type
_entity.pdbx_description
1 polymer ?
#
loop_
_entity_poly.entity_id
_entity_poly.type
_entity_poly.pdbx_seq_one_letter_code
_entity_poly.pdbx_strand_id
1 'polypeptide(L)'
;MQQQVAHLLLEPNVVKSFAVEGGGAVGTVALDLDAKRGAVVLRGASVLPAGKIYRLWAQVADRAVPCGDFSAGVDGTVQAQFRVPVDAYTAPIGRLFVTVEPAGPGEKPTGPVVMQSA
;
A
#
# COMPACT_ATOMS: atom_id res chain seq x y z
N MET A 1 -15.84 -3.60 7.14
CA MET A 1 -14.56 -3.33 6.49
C MET A 1 -14.63 -2.32 5.35
N GLN A 2 -15.53 -2.48 4.38
CA GLN A 2 -15.71 -1.48 3.33
C GLN A 2 -16.08 -0.11 3.85
N GLN A 3 -16.90 -0.05 4.90
CA GLN A 3 -17.27 1.24 5.48
C GLN A 3 -16.08 2.00 6.04
N GLN A 4 -15.11 1.29 6.64
CA GLN A 4 -13.91 1.91 7.15
C GLN A 4 -13.05 2.47 6.03
N VAL A 5 -12.91 1.74 4.92
CA VAL A 5 -12.18 2.23 3.76
C VAL A 5 -12.87 3.45 3.18
N ALA A 6 -14.20 3.41 3.03
CA ALA A 6 -14.95 4.55 2.52
C ALA A 6 -14.84 5.76 3.45
N HIS A 7 -14.84 5.53 4.77
CA HIS A 7 -14.66 6.62 5.73
C HIS A 7 -13.31 7.29 5.56
N LEU A 8 -12.22 6.50 5.43
CA LEU A 8 -10.90 7.05 5.21
C LEU A 8 -10.85 7.88 3.93
N LEU A 9 -11.51 7.44 2.87
CA LEU A 9 -11.52 8.16 1.61
C LEU A 9 -12.33 9.46 1.66
N LEU A 10 -13.24 9.60 2.64
CA LEU A 10 -14.09 10.77 2.78
C LEU A 10 -13.54 11.82 3.74
N GLU A 11 -12.43 11.55 4.43
CA GLU A 11 -11.83 12.46 5.40
C GLU A 11 -10.77 13.34 4.73
N PRO A 12 -11.14 14.53 4.20
CA PRO A 12 -10.23 15.26 3.32
C PRO A 12 -9.06 15.94 4.03
N ASN A 13 -9.15 16.18 5.34
CA ASN A 13 -8.13 16.92 6.07
C ASN A 13 -7.01 16.04 6.60
N VAL A 14 -7.29 14.75 6.83
CA VAL A 14 -6.34 13.83 7.46
C VAL A 14 -5.99 12.64 6.58
N VAL A 15 -6.70 12.46 5.48
CA VAL A 15 -6.50 11.33 4.57
C VAL A 15 -5.83 11.81 3.31
N LYS A 16 -4.75 11.12 2.94
CA LYS A 16 -4.09 11.29 1.64
C LYS A 16 -4.41 10.06 0.81
N SER A 17 -4.87 10.29 -0.42
CA SER A 17 -5.24 9.23 -1.34
C SER A 17 -4.28 9.19 -2.51
N PHE A 18 -3.84 8.00 -2.89
CA PHE A 18 -2.95 7.76 -4.01
C PHE A 18 -3.59 6.73 -4.92
N ALA A 19 -3.79 7.09 -6.18
CA ALA A 19 -4.14 6.11 -7.20
C ALA A 19 -2.89 5.31 -7.54
N VAL A 20 -3.00 3.99 -7.57
CA VAL A 20 -1.88 3.10 -7.89
C VAL A 20 -2.30 2.17 -9.02
N GLU A 21 -1.36 1.84 -9.88
CA GLU A 21 -1.63 0.92 -10.98
C GLU A 21 -0.36 0.21 -11.44
N GLY A 22 -0.52 -0.90 -12.11
CA GLY A 22 0.55 -1.67 -12.72
C GLY A 22 0.16 -3.12 -12.90
N GLY A 23 0.69 -3.76 -13.95
CA GLY A 23 0.47 -5.17 -14.20
C GLY A 23 -0.99 -5.56 -14.37
N GLY A 24 -1.86 -4.66 -14.84
CA GLY A 24 -3.29 -4.90 -14.96
C GLY A 24 -4.08 -4.63 -13.68
N ALA A 25 -3.41 -4.33 -12.58
CA ALA A 25 -4.07 -3.98 -11.32
C ALA A 25 -4.26 -2.47 -11.21
N VAL A 26 -5.36 -2.04 -10.64
CA VAL A 26 -5.64 -0.64 -10.36
C VAL A 26 -6.31 -0.51 -9.00
N GLY A 27 -6.13 0.61 -8.35
CA GLY A 27 -6.82 0.88 -7.10
C GLY A 27 -6.35 2.14 -6.40
N THR A 28 -6.60 2.18 -5.11
CA THR A 28 -6.34 3.36 -4.29
C THR A 28 -5.73 2.94 -2.96
N VAL A 29 -4.76 3.72 -2.51
CA VAL A 29 -4.23 3.65 -1.14
C VAL A 29 -4.63 4.93 -0.43
N ALA A 30 -5.24 4.81 0.73
CA ALA A 30 -5.61 5.94 1.58
C ALA A 30 -4.80 5.88 2.87
N LEU A 31 -4.23 7.01 3.27
CA LEU A 31 -3.42 7.12 4.47
C LEU A 31 -4.01 8.17 5.40
N ASP A 32 -4.40 7.76 6.59
CA ASP A 32 -4.81 8.65 7.67
C ASP A 32 -3.63 8.77 8.63
N LEU A 33 -2.87 9.84 8.47
CA LEU A 33 -1.62 10.03 9.22
C LEU A 33 -1.90 10.33 10.71
N ASP A 34 -3.01 11.00 11.02
CA ASP A 34 -3.35 11.29 12.40
C ASP A 34 -3.75 10.02 13.15
N ALA A 35 -4.51 9.15 12.52
CA ALA A 35 -4.91 7.87 13.11
C ALA A 35 -3.82 6.80 12.98
N LYS A 36 -2.75 7.08 12.24
CA LYS A 36 -1.65 6.13 11.97
C LYS A 36 -2.15 4.86 11.32
N ARG A 37 -3.13 4.99 10.42
CA ARG A 37 -3.73 3.85 9.71
C ARG A 37 -3.79 4.12 8.23
N GLY A 38 -3.76 3.04 7.46
CA GLY A 38 -3.95 3.09 6.04
C GLY A 38 -4.83 1.96 5.57
N ALA A 39 -5.32 2.10 4.36
CA ALA A 39 -6.13 1.10 3.70
C ALA A 39 -5.75 1.04 2.23
N VAL A 40 -5.84 -0.15 1.65
CA VAL A 40 -5.60 -0.37 0.24
C VAL A 40 -6.79 -1.14 -0.33
N VAL A 41 -7.26 -0.69 -1.49
CA VAL A 41 -8.32 -1.36 -2.26
C VAL A 41 -7.82 -1.49 -3.68
N LEU A 42 -7.67 -2.71 -4.17
CA LEU A 42 -7.17 -2.99 -5.51
C LEU A 42 -8.09 -3.97 -6.23
N ARG A 43 -8.03 -3.95 -7.57
CA ARG A 43 -8.66 -4.92 -8.47
C ARG A 43 -7.64 -5.37 -9.49
N GLY A 44 -7.78 -6.60 -9.94
CA GLY A 44 -6.93 -7.14 -10.99
C GLY A 44 -5.54 -7.55 -10.53
N ALA A 45 -5.33 -7.67 -9.22
CA ALA A 45 -4.04 -8.10 -8.69
C ALA A 45 -3.89 -9.62 -8.85
N SER A 46 -2.72 -10.05 -9.26
CA SER A 46 -2.45 -11.47 -9.44
C SER A 46 -2.29 -12.17 -8.09
N VAL A 47 -2.77 -13.41 -8.01
CA VAL A 47 -2.51 -14.27 -6.85
C VAL A 47 -1.06 -14.71 -6.90
N LEU A 48 -0.34 -14.53 -5.81
CA LEU A 48 1.07 -14.85 -5.74
C LEU A 48 1.30 -16.29 -5.28
N PRO A 49 2.45 -16.88 -5.61
CA PRO A 49 2.81 -18.21 -5.09
C PRO A 49 2.93 -18.20 -3.58
N ALA A 50 2.84 -19.37 -2.98
CA ALA A 50 3.03 -19.53 -1.54
C ALA A 50 4.38 -18.94 -1.12
N GLY A 51 4.39 -18.28 0.04
CA GLY A 51 5.61 -17.64 0.56
C GLY A 51 5.91 -16.26 0.01
N LYS A 52 5.08 -15.74 -0.90
CA LYS A 52 5.23 -14.40 -1.45
C LYS A 52 4.04 -13.52 -1.04
N ILE A 53 4.32 -12.23 -0.86
CA ILE A 53 3.30 -11.23 -0.54
C ILE A 53 3.57 -9.98 -1.37
N TYR A 54 2.57 -9.12 -1.44
CA TYR A 54 2.75 -7.75 -1.89
C TYR A 54 3.14 -6.89 -0.69
N ARG A 55 4.11 -5.99 -0.88
CA ARG A 55 4.48 -5.02 0.15
C ARG A 55 4.36 -3.62 -0.41
N LEU A 56 3.65 -2.78 0.34
CA LEU A 56 3.47 -1.37 0.00
C LEU A 56 4.58 -0.56 0.65
N TRP A 57 5.19 0.32 -0.17
CA TRP A 57 6.28 1.19 0.26
C TRP A 57 5.91 2.64 0.00
N ALA A 58 6.36 3.52 0.89
CA ALA A 58 6.29 4.96 0.68
C ALA A 58 7.69 5.48 0.40
N GLN A 59 7.84 6.21 -0.70
CA GLN A 59 9.11 6.88 -1.00
C GLN A 59 9.15 8.19 -0.21
N VAL A 60 10.05 8.27 0.77
CA VAL A 60 10.22 9.43 1.64
C VAL A 60 11.67 9.91 1.47
N ALA A 61 11.85 11.04 0.81
CA ALA A 61 13.17 11.52 0.38
C ALA A 61 13.86 10.44 -0.47
N ASP A 62 15.02 9.95 -0.06
CA ASP A 62 15.77 8.94 -0.79
C ASP A 62 15.57 7.52 -0.22
N ARG A 63 14.58 7.33 0.66
CA ARG A 63 14.35 6.05 1.33
C ARG A 63 13.00 5.47 0.96
N ALA A 64 12.92 4.14 0.91
CA ALA A 64 11.67 3.42 0.85
C ALA A 64 11.28 2.94 2.25
N VAL A 65 10.09 3.33 2.70
CA VAL A 65 9.59 2.98 4.03
C VAL A 65 8.48 1.94 3.87
N PRO A 66 8.59 0.74 4.47
CA PRO A 66 7.54 -0.25 4.35
C PRO A 66 6.30 0.20 5.12
N CYS A 67 5.13 0.12 4.47
CA CYS A 67 3.86 0.55 5.04
C CYS A 67 2.98 -0.62 5.43
N GLY A 68 2.90 -1.66 4.60
CA GLY A 68 2.05 -2.79 4.91
C GLY A 68 2.18 -3.91 3.88
N ASP A 69 1.79 -5.09 4.30
CA ASP A 69 1.82 -6.29 3.49
C ASP A 69 0.38 -6.72 3.21
N PHE A 70 0.15 -7.28 2.02
CA PHE A 70 -1.16 -7.78 1.66
C PHE A 70 -1.06 -8.86 0.59
N SER A 71 -2.17 -9.57 0.40
CA SER A 71 -2.28 -10.61 -0.62
C SER A 71 -3.56 -10.42 -1.39
N ALA A 72 -3.58 -10.83 -2.66
CA ALA A 72 -4.77 -10.78 -3.48
C ALA A 72 -5.65 -12.00 -3.18
N GLY A 73 -6.98 -11.78 -3.16
CA GLY A 73 -7.92 -12.87 -3.19
C GLY A 73 -7.95 -13.56 -4.54
N VAL A 74 -8.64 -14.70 -4.62
CA VAL A 74 -8.70 -15.50 -5.86
C VAL A 74 -9.32 -14.75 -7.03
N ASP A 75 -10.14 -13.74 -6.74
CA ASP A 75 -10.77 -12.88 -7.76
C ASP A 75 -9.92 -11.66 -8.12
N GLY A 76 -8.72 -11.56 -7.58
CA GLY A 76 -7.83 -10.43 -7.86
C GLY A 76 -8.12 -9.18 -7.04
N THR A 77 -9.05 -9.23 -6.09
CA THR A 77 -9.34 -8.07 -5.24
C THR A 77 -8.46 -8.06 -4.01
N VAL A 78 -8.17 -6.84 -3.55
CA VAL A 78 -7.45 -6.60 -2.29
C VAL A 78 -8.23 -5.56 -1.51
N GLN A 79 -8.53 -5.88 -0.25
CA GLN A 79 -9.02 -4.92 0.73
C GLN A 79 -8.25 -5.19 2.02
N ALA A 80 -7.37 -4.30 2.37
CA ALA A 80 -6.52 -4.49 3.53
C ALA A 80 -6.33 -3.18 4.28
N GLN A 81 -6.15 -3.30 5.59
CA GLN A 81 -5.80 -2.19 6.45
C GLN A 81 -4.45 -2.47 7.08
N PHE A 82 -3.72 -1.41 7.35
CA PHE A 82 -2.38 -1.54 7.94
C PHE A 82 -2.08 -0.33 8.81
N ARG A 83 -1.06 -0.47 9.65
CA ARG A 83 -0.57 0.63 10.48
C ARG A 83 0.46 1.43 9.70
N VAL A 84 0.32 2.75 9.71
CA VAL A 84 1.24 3.64 9.00
C VAL A 84 2.36 4.05 9.95
N PRO A 85 3.64 3.83 9.59
CA PRO A 85 4.77 4.18 10.45
C PRO A 85 5.10 5.67 10.32
N VAL A 86 4.24 6.54 10.87
CA VAL A 86 4.35 7.99 10.67
C VAL A 86 5.67 8.57 11.16
N ASP A 87 6.29 7.94 12.16
CA ASP A 87 7.57 8.42 12.69
C ASP A 87 8.72 8.25 11.69
N ALA A 88 8.56 7.38 10.70
CA ALA A 88 9.53 7.20 9.63
C ALA A 88 9.37 8.22 8.51
N TYR A 89 8.30 9.00 8.50
CA TYR A 89 8.01 9.98 7.45
C TYR A 89 8.63 11.32 7.81
N THR A 90 9.95 11.41 7.68
CA THR A 90 10.68 12.63 8.01
C THR A 90 10.62 13.69 6.92
N ALA A 91 9.97 13.37 5.80
CA ALA A 91 9.74 14.26 4.67
C ALA A 91 8.42 13.89 4.03
N PRO A 92 7.86 14.72 3.14
CA PRO A 92 6.63 14.39 2.43
C PRO A 92 6.78 13.11 1.62
N ILE A 93 5.69 12.35 1.50
CA ILE A 93 5.66 11.14 0.69
C ILE A 93 5.68 11.57 -0.79
N GLY A 94 6.70 11.15 -1.54
CA GLY A 94 6.81 11.47 -2.94
C GLY A 94 5.95 10.56 -3.81
N ARG A 95 5.94 9.27 -3.50
CA ARG A 95 5.09 8.30 -4.21
C ARG A 95 4.93 7.06 -3.35
N LEU A 96 3.95 6.23 -3.75
CA LEU A 96 3.79 4.88 -3.22
C LEU A 96 4.10 3.88 -4.32
N PHE A 97 4.63 2.74 -3.95
CA PHE A 97 4.83 1.64 -4.88
C PHE A 97 4.70 0.31 -4.15
N VAL A 98 4.43 -0.74 -4.93
CA VAL A 98 4.20 -2.09 -4.42
C VAL A 98 5.19 -3.03 -5.07
N THR A 99 5.83 -3.86 -4.27
CA THR A 99 6.73 -4.91 -4.75
C THR A 99 6.21 -6.28 -4.33
N VAL A 100 6.70 -7.32 -5.00
CA VAL A 100 6.50 -8.71 -4.59
C VAL A 100 7.69 -9.10 -3.73
N GLU A 101 7.44 -9.53 -2.50
CA GLU A 101 8.48 -9.83 -1.52
C GLU A 101 8.26 -11.21 -0.91
N PRO A 102 9.31 -11.84 -0.37
CA PRO A 102 9.12 -12.99 0.50
C PRO A 102 8.29 -12.59 1.73
N ALA A 103 7.42 -13.47 2.18
CA ALA A 103 6.69 -13.24 3.42
C ALA A 103 7.67 -13.11 4.59
N GLY A 104 7.37 -12.20 5.51
CA GLY A 104 8.22 -11.94 6.67
C GLY A 104 8.77 -10.51 6.66
N PRO A 105 9.59 -10.16 7.65
CA PRO A 105 10.10 -8.79 7.77
C PRO A 105 11.04 -8.45 6.62
N GLY A 106 11.06 -7.16 6.25
CA GLY A 106 11.96 -6.65 5.22
C GLY A 106 12.07 -5.15 5.33
N GLU A 107 13.29 -4.64 5.27
CA GLU A 107 13.57 -3.22 5.43
C GLU A 107 13.78 -2.50 4.11
N LYS A 108 14.06 -3.24 3.04
CA LYS A 108 14.33 -2.69 1.72
C LYS A 108 13.59 -3.50 0.66
N PRO A 109 13.13 -2.86 -0.41
CA PRO A 109 12.55 -3.61 -1.52
C PRO A 109 13.59 -4.53 -2.15
N THR A 110 13.25 -5.79 -2.33
CA THR A 110 14.13 -6.77 -2.98
C THR A 110 13.51 -7.32 -4.26
N GLY A 111 12.19 -7.23 -4.39
CA GLY A 111 11.49 -7.74 -5.55
C GLY A 111 11.12 -6.65 -6.55
N PRO A 112 10.51 -7.04 -7.67
CA PRO A 112 10.15 -6.08 -8.70
C PRO A 112 9.00 -5.17 -8.26
N VAL A 113 9.03 -3.92 -8.74
CA VAL A 113 7.90 -2.99 -8.59
C VAL A 113 6.81 -3.44 -9.54
N VAL A 114 5.63 -3.74 -9.01
CA VAL A 114 4.50 -4.24 -9.81
C VAL A 114 3.37 -3.22 -9.91
N MET A 115 3.31 -2.26 -9.00
CA MET A 115 2.34 -1.16 -9.05
C MET A 115 2.99 0.09 -8.48
N GLN A 116 2.53 1.26 -8.92
CA GLN A 116 3.03 2.52 -8.36
C GLN A 116 2.03 3.64 -8.56
N SER A 117 2.15 4.67 -7.74
CA SER A 117 1.40 5.92 -7.91
C SER A 117 2.09 6.79 -8.96
N ALA A 118 1.32 7.70 -9.48
CA ALA A 118 1.84 8.65 -10.48
C ALA A 118 2.87 9.62 -9.87
#